data_542b52f75d47c2121ebd08ff676df040
#
_entry.id   542b52f75d47c2121ebd08ff676df040
#
_cell.length_a   1.000
_cell.length_b   1.000
_cell.length_c   1.000
_cell.angle_alpha   90.00
_cell.angle_beta   90.00
_cell.angle_gamma   90.00
#
_symmetry.space_group_name_H-M   'P 1'
#
loop_
_entity.id
_entity.type
_entity.pdbx_description
1 polymer ?
#
loop_
_entity_poly.entity_id
_entity_poly.type
_entity_poly.pdbx_seq_one_letter_code
_entity_poly.pdbx_strand_id
1 'polypeptide(L)'
;EWRERNRHFEFLPRRHSKLCIAVATNPARPGDATVGSDDPQAVNTLRRVFDTVKWLPGGRGMYDKLVELALGGEAATTRTGPSYQVLAHVRVVRFREMEYTVPAEAGPACVREILRTVREKNLPVCFPLEYRYVKADDIWLSMFEGRDGCSISVHQYGDVDYRPYFAEIEPIFWK
;
A
#
# COMPACT_ATOMS: atom_id res chain seq x y z
N GLU A 1 8.06 -14.69 -8.38
CA GLU A 1 7.01 -15.32 -9.23
C GLU A 1 5.90 -14.33 -9.64
N TRP A 2 5.18 -13.66 -8.72
CA TRP A 2 4.08 -12.75 -9.09
C TRP A 2 4.55 -11.57 -9.94
N ARG A 3 5.65 -10.91 -9.56
CA ARG A 3 6.22 -9.77 -10.30
C ARG A 3 6.67 -10.13 -11.73
N GLU A 4 7.06 -11.38 -11.94
CA GLU A 4 7.56 -11.85 -13.24
C GLU A 4 6.45 -12.23 -14.20
N ARG A 5 5.26 -12.59 -13.65
CA ARG A 5 4.09 -13.01 -14.38
C ARG A 5 3.15 -11.86 -14.76
N ASN A 6 3.32 -10.70 -14.12
CA ASN A 6 2.43 -9.56 -14.30
C ASN A 6 3.18 -8.35 -14.82
N ARG A 7 2.51 -7.56 -15.65
CA ARG A 7 3.07 -6.31 -16.19
C ARG A 7 3.26 -5.27 -15.09
N HIS A 8 2.26 -5.12 -14.22
CA HIS A 8 2.33 -4.32 -13.01
C HIS A 8 1.91 -5.17 -11.83
N PHE A 9 2.67 -5.08 -10.76
CA PHE A 9 2.37 -5.79 -9.54
C PHE A 9 2.73 -4.92 -8.35
N GLU A 10 1.76 -4.74 -7.48
CA GLU A 10 1.93 -4.04 -6.21
C GLU A 10 1.29 -4.83 -5.08
N PHE A 11 1.71 -4.58 -3.87
CA PHE A 11 1.06 -5.12 -2.70
C PHE A 11 1.05 -4.10 -1.56
N LEU A 12 0.00 -4.20 -0.75
CA LEU A 12 -0.27 -3.28 0.34
C LEU A 12 -0.23 -4.04 1.68
N PRO A 13 0.95 -4.19 2.28
CA PRO A 13 1.09 -4.86 3.57
C PRO A 13 0.58 -3.97 4.70
N ARG A 14 0.11 -4.61 5.76
CA ARG A 14 -0.42 -3.95 6.95
C ARG A 14 0.36 -4.36 8.19
N ARG A 15 0.40 -3.47 9.18
CA ARG A 15 1.29 -3.60 10.34
C ARG A 15 1.07 -4.85 11.19
N HIS A 16 -0.18 -5.30 11.38
CA HIS A 16 -0.53 -6.41 12.27
C HIS A 16 -1.31 -7.53 11.59
N SER A 17 -1.51 -7.46 10.30
CA SER A 17 -2.18 -8.49 9.53
C SER A 17 -1.19 -9.45 8.89
N LYS A 18 -1.57 -10.71 8.82
CA LYS A 18 -0.90 -11.71 7.99
C LYS A 18 -1.37 -11.63 6.53
N LEU A 19 -2.42 -10.86 6.29
CA LEU A 19 -2.98 -10.63 4.97
C LEU A 19 -2.41 -9.34 4.38
N CYS A 20 -2.18 -9.34 3.08
CA CYS A 20 -1.91 -8.14 2.30
C CYS A 20 -2.81 -8.13 1.06
N ILE A 21 -3.17 -6.96 0.61
CA ILE A 21 -3.84 -6.80 -0.68
C ILE A 21 -2.75 -6.84 -1.75
N ALA A 22 -2.96 -7.68 -2.77
CA ALA A 22 -2.09 -7.75 -3.94
C ALA A 22 -2.88 -7.30 -5.17
N VAL A 23 -2.31 -6.40 -5.95
CA VAL A 23 -2.91 -5.90 -7.18
C VAL A 23 -2.00 -6.28 -8.36
N ALA A 24 -2.57 -7.00 -9.32
CA ALA A 24 -1.87 -7.39 -10.54
C ALA A 24 -2.62 -6.81 -11.74
N THR A 25 -1.93 -6.03 -12.57
CA THR A 25 -2.52 -5.42 -13.76
C THR A 25 -1.81 -5.91 -15.01
N ASN A 26 -2.59 -6.41 -15.95
CA ASN A 26 -2.10 -6.97 -17.21
C ASN A 26 -2.89 -6.42 -18.40
N PRO A 27 -2.33 -6.45 -19.63
CA PRO A 27 -3.10 -6.18 -20.83
C PRO A 27 -4.30 -7.12 -20.94
N ALA A 28 -5.47 -6.56 -21.17
CA ALA A 28 -6.69 -7.33 -21.43
C ALA A 28 -6.81 -7.68 -22.94
N ARG A 29 -7.59 -8.72 -23.22
CA ARG A 29 -7.95 -9.05 -24.62
C ARG A 29 -9.12 -8.18 -25.07
N PRO A 30 -9.22 -7.87 -26.37
CA PRO A 30 -10.40 -7.24 -26.92
C PRO A 30 -11.65 -8.06 -26.58
N GLY A 31 -12.64 -7.43 -25.96
CA GLY A 31 -13.89 -8.09 -25.56
C GLY A 31 -13.99 -8.46 -24.06
N ASP A 32 -12.91 -8.40 -23.29
CA ASP A 32 -12.90 -8.71 -21.85
C ASP A 32 -13.42 -7.54 -20.97
N ALA A 33 -14.21 -6.63 -21.51
CA ALA A 33 -14.63 -5.45 -20.79
C ALA A 33 -15.61 -5.78 -19.63
N THR A 34 -15.13 -5.66 -18.40
CA THR A 34 -15.95 -5.60 -17.21
C THR A 34 -15.64 -4.30 -16.46
N VAL A 35 -16.60 -3.42 -16.35
CA VAL A 35 -16.48 -2.20 -15.54
C VAL A 35 -16.95 -2.53 -14.14
N GLY A 36 -16.01 -2.80 -13.22
CA GLY A 36 -16.29 -2.80 -11.79
C GLY A 36 -16.12 -1.39 -11.24
N SER A 37 -16.93 -0.98 -10.28
CA SER A 37 -16.72 0.26 -9.54
C SER A 37 -15.81 0.00 -8.36
N ASP A 38 -14.77 0.84 -8.17
CA ASP A 38 -14.11 0.93 -6.87
C ASP A 38 -15.10 1.48 -5.85
N ASP A 39 -15.05 0.99 -4.63
CA ASP A 39 -15.70 1.67 -3.51
C ASP A 39 -14.73 2.74 -2.95
N PRO A 40 -14.86 4.01 -3.36
CA PRO A 40 -13.99 5.07 -2.87
C PRO A 40 -14.19 5.34 -1.37
N GLN A 41 -15.23 4.78 -0.76
CA GLN A 41 -15.55 4.93 0.67
C GLN A 41 -14.89 3.85 1.54
N ALA A 42 -14.33 2.78 0.96
CA ALA A 42 -13.73 1.69 1.73
C ALA A 42 -12.65 2.20 2.70
N VAL A 43 -11.76 3.09 2.24
CA VAL A 43 -10.71 3.70 3.06
C VAL A 43 -11.28 4.56 4.19
N ASN A 44 -12.36 5.30 3.91
CA ASN A 44 -13.06 6.09 4.93
C ASN A 44 -13.74 5.20 5.97
N THR A 45 -14.30 4.09 5.55
CA THR A 45 -14.93 3.11 6.46
C THR A 45 -13.88 2.51 7.39
N LEU A 46 -12.75 2.08 6.86
CA LEU A 46 -11.62 1.60 7.67
C LEU A 46 -11.16 2.66 8.68
N ARG A 47 -11.09 3.93 8.26
CA ARG A 47 -10.75 5.04 9.16
C ARG A 47 -11.77 5.19 10.30
N ARG A 48 -13.08 5.18 10.00
CA ARG A 48 -14.13 5.30 11.02
C ARG A 48 -14.07 4.17 12.04
N VAL A 49 -13.85 2.94 11.58
CA VAL A 49 -13.66 1.79 12.48
C VAL A 49 -12.43 2.01 13.37
N PHE A 50 -11.30 2.44 12.82
CA PHE A 50 -10.10 2.75 13.60
C PHE A 50 -10.36 3.82 14.65
N ASP A 51 -10.97 4.94 14.27
CA ASP A 51 -11.26 6.04 15.19
C ASP A 51 -12.19 5.65 16.34
N THR A 52 -13.08 4.70 16.10
CA THR A 52 -13.99 4.17 17.13
C THR A 52 -13.26 3.29 18.15
N VAL A 53 -12.34 2.45 17.69
CA VAL A 53 -11.72 1.43 18.57
C VAL A 53 -10.36 1.85 19.16
N LYS A 54 -9.67 2.84 18.60
CA LYS A 54 -8.31 3.23 19.00
C LYS A 54 -8.19 3.67 20.47
N TRP A 55 -9.31 4.13 21.08
CA TRP A 55 -9.38 4.59 22.47
C TRP A 55 -9.59 3.46 23.46
N LEU A 56 -9.99 2.27 23.01
CA LEU A 56 -10.22 1.13 23.88
C LEU A 56 -8.89 0.47 24.26
N PRO A 57 -8.76 -0.08 25.49
CA PRO A 57 -7.64 -0.93 25.82
C PRO A 57 -7.52 -2.08 24.83
N GLY A 58 -6.37 -2.19 24.15
CA GLY A 58 -6.19 -3.17 23.07
C GLY A 58 -6.92 -2.86 21.75
N GLY A 59 -7.56 -1.69 21.64
CA GLY A 59 -8.40 -1.32 20.48
C GLY A 59 -7.66 -1.34 19.14
N ARG A 60 -6.37 -1.04 19.11
CA ARG A 60 -5.56 -1.14 17.89
C ARG A 60 -5.41 -2.59 17.42
N GLY A 61 -5.18 -3.53 18.32
CA GLY A 61 -5.15 -4.96 17.99
C GLY A 61 -6.52 -5.51 17.60
N MET A 62 -7.58 -4.97 18.19
CA MET A 62 -8.96 -5.28 17.79
C MET A 62 -9.27 -4.76 16.38
N TYR A 63 -8.85 -3.54 16.04
CA TYR A 63 -8.96 -3.02 14.68
C TYR A 63 -8.31 -3.93 13.65
N ASP A 64 -7.05 -4.33 13.91
CA ASP A 64 -6.31 -5.19 12.98
C ASP A 64 -7.04 -6.52 12.76
N LYS A 65 -7.61 -7.13 13.82
CA LYS A 65 -8.42 -8.36 13.71
C LYS A 65 -9.72 -8.15 12.95
N LEU A 66 -10.42 -7.03 13.17
CA LEU A 66 -11.66 -6.72 12.45
C LEU A 66 -11.40 -6.54 10.96
N VAL A 67 -10.33 -5.86 10.61
CA VAL A 67 -9.93 -5.69 9.21
C VAL A 67 -9.48 -7.01 8.59
N GLU A 68 -8.75 -7.83 9.34
CA GLU A 68 -8.34 -9.17 8.88
C GLU A 68 -9.56 -10.07 8.62
N LEU A 69 -10.58 -10.01 9.47
CA LEU A 69 -11.84 -10.72 9.28
C LEU A 69 -12.61 -10.21 8.06
N ALA A 70 -12.69 -8.90 7.87
CA ALA A 70 -13.37 -8.29 6.73
C ALA A 70 -12.67 -8.62 5.39
N LEU A 71 -11.34 -8.50 5.33
CA LEU A 71 -10.58 -8.79 4.11
C LEU A 71 -10.37 -10.29 3.86
N GLY A 72 -10.35 -11.10 4.90
CA GLY A 72 -10.10 -12.55 4.79
C GLY A 72 -11.21 -13.31 4.08
N GLY A 73 -12.39 -12.73 3.96
CA GLY A 73 -13.55 -13.29 3.24
C GLY A 73 -13.74 -12.73 1.82
N GLU A 74 -12.96 -11.75 1.41
CA GLU A 74 -13.12 -11.15 0.09
C GLU A 74 -12.53 -12.02 -1.01
N ALA A 75 -13.36 -12.34 -2.01
CA ALA A 75 -12.90 -12.97 -3.24
C ALA A 75 -12.09 -11.96 -4.07
N ALA A 76 -11.12 -12.46 -4.84
CA ALA A 76 -10.40 -11.63 -5.80
C ALA A 76 -11.38 -10.99 -6.78
N THR A 77 -11.28 -9.69 -6.95
CA THR A 77 -12.07 -8.92 -7.92
C THR A 77 -11.22 -8.60 -9.15
N THR A 78 -11.82 -8.62 -10.32
CA THR A 78 -11.15 -8.28 -11.57
C THR A 78 -11.88 -7.12 -12.22
N ARG A 79 -11.10 -6.11 -12.65
CA ARG A 79 -11.59 -4.97 -13.44
C ARG A 79 -10.88 -4.97 -14.78
N THR A 80 -11.64 -4.73 -15.84
CA THR A 80 -11.09 -4.61 -17.19
C THR A 80 -11.63 -3.36 -17.86
N GLY A 81 -10.77 -2.56 -18.46
CA GLY A 81 -11.15 -1.33 -19.14
C GLY A 81 -9.93 -0.58 -19.68
N PRO A 82 -10.13 0.61 -20.24
CA PRO A 82 -9.02 1.48 -20.66
C PRO A 82 -8.09 1.79 -19.48
N SER A 83 -6.77 1.86 -19.76
CA SER A 83 -5.75 2.07 -18.71
C SER A 83 -6.01 3.31 -17.84
N TYR A 84 -6.47 4.40 -18.45
CA TYR A 84 -6.78 5.64 -17.72
C TYR A 84 -7.97 5.51 -16.75
N GLN A 85 -8.84 4.51 -16.94
CA GLN A 85 -9.95 4.21 -16.00
C GLN A 85 -9.56 3.18 -14.96
N VAL A 86 -8.74 2.19 -15.34
CA VAL A 86 -8.32 1.11 -14.44
C VAL A 86 -7.22 1.56 -13.48
N LEU A 87 -6.27 2.36 -13.97
CA LEU A 87 -5.11 2.82 -13.19
C LEU A 87 -5.35 4.14 -12.46
N ALA A 88 -6.37 4.91 -12.85
CA ALA A 88 -6.73 6.14 -12.17
C ALA A 88 -7.84 5.90 -11.14
N HIS A 89 -7.60 6.34 -9.91
CA HIS A 89 -8.56 6.23 -8.82
C HIS A 89 -8.96 7.59 -8.29
N VAL A 90 -10.24 7.79 -8.03
CA VAL A 90 -10.72 9.00 -7.35
C VAL A 90 -10.29 8.95 -5.89
N ARG A 91 -9.46 9.90 -5.48
CA ARG A 91 -8.97 10.02 -4.10
C ARG A 91 -9.91 10.93 -3.30
N VAL A 92 -10.80 10.34 -2.51
CA VAL A 92 -11.73 11.06 -1.61
C VAL A 92 -11.14 11.31 -0.22
N VAL A 93 -10.03 10.66 0.10
CA VAL A 93 -9.34 10.79 1.39
C VAL A 93 -8.12 11.68 1.21
N ARG A 94 -7.98 12.68 2.08
CA ARG A 94 -6.76 13.49 2.15
C ARG A 94 -5.75 12.79 3.02
N PHE A 95 -4.53 12.65 2.53
CA PHE A 95 -3.42 12.05 3.26
C PHE A 95 -2.12 12.80 3.01
N ARG A 96 -1.12 12.52 3.83
CA ARG A 96 0.29 12.86 3.66
C ARG A 96 1.01 11.60 3.26
N GLU A 97 1.91 11.71 2.33
CA GLU A 97 2.69 10.62 1.78
C GLU A 97 4.17 10.95 1.83
N MET A 98 4.97 9.93 2.08
CA MET A 98 6.40 9.91 1.89
C MET A 98 6.75 8.66 1.12
N GLU A 99 7.35 8.83 -0.06
CA GLU A 99 7.75 7.73 -0.93
C GLU A 99 9.26 7.79 -1.18
N TYR A 100 9.89 6.64 -1.07
CA TYR A 100 11.29 6.44 -1.43
C TYR A 100 11.45 5.30 -2.41
N THR A 101 12.39 5.48 -3.33
CA THR A 101 12.84 4.43 -4.25
C THR A 101 14.15 3.85 -3.74
N VAL A 102 14.17 2.55 -3.58
CA VAL A 102 15.35 1.79 -3.14
C VAL A 102 15.71 0.72 -4.17
N PRO A 103 16.96 0.23 -4.20
CA PRO A 103 17.32 -0.93 -5.02
C PRO A 103 16.39 -2.12 -4.77
N ALA A 104 16.07 -2.87 -5.82
CA ALA A 104 15.09 -3.94 -5.76
C ALA A 104 15.38 -5.00 -4.69
N GLU A 105 16.67 -5.32 -4.50
CA GLU A 105 17.14 -6.28 -3.50
C GLU A 105 16.96 -5.79 -2.05
N ALA A 106 17.01 -4.47 -1.83
CA ALA A 106 16.83 -3.86 -0.51
C ALA A 106 15.35 -3.75 -0.11
N GLY A 107 14.44 -3.67 -1.08
CA GLY A 107 13.01 -3.40 -0.84
C GLY A 107 12.35 -4.32 0.19
N PRO A 108 12.48 -5.65 0.11
CA PRO A 108 11.87 -6.55 1.08
C PRO A 108 12.41 -6.38 2.51
N ALA A 109 13.67 -6.00 2.67
CA ALA A 109 14.26 -5.72 3.98
C ALA A 109 13.70 -4.41 4.55
N CYS A 110 13.62 -3.35 3.74
CA CYS A 110 13.02 -2.08 4.12
C CYS A 110 11.58 -2.26 4.60
N VAL A 111 10.72 -2.96 3.84
CA VAL A 111 9.32 -3.19 4.23
C VAL A 111 9.24 -3.92 5.57
N ARG A 112 10.02 -4.99 5.77
CA ARG A 112 10.03 -5.72 7.05
C ARG A 112 10.46 -4.84 8.21
N GLU A 113 11.47 -3.99 8.01
CA GLU A 113 11.95 -3.07 9.04
C GLU A 113 10.93 -2.00 9.35
N ILE A 114 10.28 -1.40 8.35
CA ILE A 114 9.19 -0.44 8.53
C ILE A 114 8.05 -1.05 9.37
N LEU A 115 7.56 -2.22 8.97
CA LEU A 115 6.48 -2.90 9.68
C LEU A 115 6.87 -3.27 11.12
N ARG A 116 8.12 -3.65 11.35
CA ARG A 116 8.67 -3.92 12.68
C ARG A 116 8.67 -2.64 13.52
N THR A 117 9.24 -1.55 13.00
CA THR A 117 9.33 -0.26 13.68
C THR A 117 7.95 0.28 14.07
N VAL A 118 6.98 0.20 13.15
CA VAL A 118 5.60 0.61 13.42
C VAL A 118 4.99 -0.20 14.57
N ARG A 119 5.26 -1.50 14.65
CA ARG A 119 4.79 -2.36 15.74
C ARG A 119 5.48 -2.07 17.07
N GLU A 120 6.81 -2.07 17.09
CA GLU A 120 7.62 -1.92 18.29
C GLU A 120 7.42 -0.55 18.96
N LYS A 121 7.34 0.50 18.15
CA LYS A 121 7.09 1.87 18.64
C LYS A 121 5.61 2.21 18.78
N ASN A 122 4.73 1.24 18.48
CA ASN A 122 3.27 1.41 18.56
C ASN A 122 2.79 2.69 17.86
N LEU A 123 3.30 2.97 16.66
CA LEU A 123 2.96 4.18 15.92
C LEU A 123 1.47 4.15 15.50
N PRO A 124 0.75 5.28 15.57
CA PRO A 124 -0.69 5.35 15.30
C PRO A 124 -0.99 5.40 13.80
N VAL A 125 -0.62 4.35 13.09
CA VAL A 125 -0.82 4.23 11.64
C VAL A 125 -1.87 3.16 11.35
N CYS A 126 -2.85 3.49 10.54
CA CYS A 126 -3.87 2.55 10.04
C CYS A 126 -3.90 2.45 8.51
N PHE A 127 -3.22 3.34 7.80
CA PHE A 127 -3.00 3.20 6.36
C PHE A 127 -2.12 1.99 6.06
N PRO A 128 -2.40 1.23 4.98
CA PRO A 128 -1.46 0.23 4.50
C PRO A 128 -0.20 0.90 3.94
N LEU A 129 0.90 0.19 3.96
CA LEU A 129 2.06 0.50 3.15
C LEU A 129 1.72 0.22 1.68
N GLU A 130 2.36 0.91 0.76
CA GLU A 130 2.32 0.55 -0.66
C GLU A 130 3.73 0.16 -1.12
N TYR A 131 3.82 -0.97 -1.79
CA TYR A 131 5.07 -1.48 -2.34
C TYR A 131 4.89 -1.78 -3.81
N ARG A 132 5.65 -1.11 -4.64
CA ARG A 132 5.69 -1.30 -6.10
C ARG A 132 7.08 -1.71 -6.54
N TYR A 133 7.15 -2.77 -7.30
CA TYR A 133 8.37 -3.18 -7.95
C TYR A 133 8.43 -2.59 -9.36
N VAL A 134 9.55 -1.96 -9.71
CA VAL A 134 9.73 -1.29 -11.01
C VAL A 134 11.00 -1.82 -11.66
N LYS A 135 10.89 -2.22 -12.93
CA LYS A 135 12.05 -2.63 -13.72
C LYS A 135 12.88 -1.43 -14.15
N ALA A 136 14.16 -1.70 -14.38
CA ALA A 136 15.08 -0.76 -14.99
C ALA A 136 14.56 -0.24 -16.34
N ASP A 137 14.82 1.00 -16.60
CA ASP A 137 14.58 1.66 -17.88
C ASP A 137 15.85 2.38 -18.40
N ASP A 138 15.74 3.00 -19.56
CA ASP A 138 16.80 3.80 -20.24
C ASP A 138 16.42 5.28 -20.33
N ILE A 139 15.51 5.73 -19.46
CA ILE A 139 14.96 7.09 -19.47
C ILE A 139 15.82 8.00 -18.59
N TRP A 140 16.34 9.07 -19.15
CA TRP A 140 17.07 10.08 -18.39
C TRP A 140 16.21 10.71 -17.30
N LEU A 141 16.81 10.91 -16.13
CA LEU A 141 16.16 11.38 -14.91
C LEU A 141 15.15 10.41 -14.29
N SER A 142 15.05 9.19 -14.80
CA SER A 142 14.31 8.13 -14.14
C SER A 142 15.04 7.66 -12.88
N MET A 143 14.31 7.43 -11.82
CA MET A 143 14.85 6.79 -10.61
C MET A 143 15.26 5.32 -10.85
N PHE A 144 14.88 4.76 -11.99
CA PHE A 144 15.10 3.38 -12.38
C PHE A 144 16.05 3.24 -13.58
N GLU A 145 16.74 4.33 -13.96
CA GLU A 145 17.74 4.26 -15.03
C GLU A 145 18.81 3.23 -14.69
N GLY A 146 18.92 2.22 -15.56
CA GLY A 146 19.93 1.16 -15.49
C GLY A 146 19.83 0.21 -14.31
N ARG A 147 18.78 0.29 -13.45
CA ARG A 147 18.62 -0.62 -12.29
C ARG A 147 17.17 -0.90 -11.95
N ASP A 148 16.91 -2.13 -11.57
CA ASP A 148 15.63 -2.50 -10.97
C ASP A 148 15.49 -1.85 -9.58
N GLY A 149 14.29 -1.38 -9.24
CA GLY A 149 14.02 -0.73 -7.97
C GLY A 149 12.66 -1.08 -7.38
N CYS A 150 12.47 -0.61 -6.16
CA CYS A 150 11.18 -0.65 -5.48
C CYS A 150 10.80 0.74 -5.05
N SER A 151 9.56 1.13 -5.30
CA SER A 151 8.94 2.31 -4.71
C SER A 151 8.15 1.88 -3.47
N ILE A 152 8.43 2.52 -2.35
CA ILE A 152 7.81 2.22 -1.06
C ILE A 152 7.19 3.49 -0.52
N SER A 153 5.87 3.50 -0.40
CA SER A 153 5.11 4.63 0.10
C SER A 153 4.54 4.36 1.49
N VAL A 154 4.68 5.34 2.36
CA VAL A 154 4.08 5.36 3.70
C VAL A 154 3.11 6.53 3.78
N HIS A 155 1.93 6.29 4.35
CA HIS A 155 0.84 7.24 4.33
C HIS A 155 0.31 7.53 5.73
N GLN A 156 -0.12 8.77 5.95
CA GLN A 156 -0.86 9.17 7.15
C GLN A 156 -2.06 10.03 6.74
N TYR A 157 -3.19 9.89 7.43
CA TYR A 157 -4.35 10.75 7.20
C TYR A 157 -4.00 12.23 7.40
N GLY A 158 -4.54 13.09 6.53
CA GLY A 158 -4.16 14.50 6.48
C GLY A 158 -4.45 15.33 7.73
N ASP A 159 -5.36 14.85 8.59
CA ASP A 159 -5.74 15.43 9.87
C ASP A 159 -5.00 14.83 11.09
N VAL A 160 -4.12 13.86 10.85
CA VAL A 160 -3.26 13.25 11.87
C VAL A 160 -1.84 13.76 11.70
N ASP A 161 -1.15 14.08 12.79
CA ASP A 161 0.25 14.49 12.72
C ASP A 161 1.11 13.36 12.16
N TYR A 162 1.67 13.57 10.99
CA TYR A 162 2.51 12.62 10.28
C TYR A 162 3.96 12.63 10.74
N ARG A 163 4.42 13.75 11.33
CA ARG A 163 5.85 14.00 11.62
C ARG A 163 6.50 12.93 12.50
N PRO A 164 5.90 12.50 13.62
CA PRO A 164 6.49 11.44 14.43
C PRO A 164 6.63 10.11 13.69
N TYR A 165 5.65 9.80 12.83
CA TYR A 165 5.69 8.58 12.02
C TYR A 165 6.77 8.65 10.96
N PHE A 166 6.81 9.72 10.16
CA PHE A 166 7.78 9.84 9.08
C PHE A 166 9.22 9.95 9.60
N ALA A 167 9.45 10.67 10.69
CA ALA A 167 10.76 10.76 11.32
C ALA A 167 11.33 9.42 11.77
N GLU A 168 10.48 8.47 12.15
CA GLU A 168 10.89 7.12 12.56
C GLU A 168 11.15 6.19 11.37
N ILE A 169 10.48 6.44 10.25
CA ILE A 169 10.56 5.55 9.08
C ILE A 169 11.62 6.02 8.08
N GLU A 170 11.76 7.32 7.86
CA GLU A 170 12.66 7.87 6.86
C GLU A 170 14.12 7.34 6.97
N PRO A 171 14.73 7.24 8.18
CA PRO A 171 16.09 6.72 8.31
C PRO A 171 16.28 5.27 7.84
N ILE A 172 15.21 4.50 7.69
CA ILE A 172 15.28 3.11 7.21
C ILE A 172 15.68 3.08 5.73
N PHE A 173 15.28 4.08 4.96
CA PHE A 173 15.57 4.17 3.53
C PHE A 173 17.01 4.61 3.23
N TRP A 174 17.73 5.12 4.23
CA TRP A 174 19.11 5.63 4.05
C TRP A 174 20.19 4.60 4.36
N LYS A 175 19.78 3.41 4.81
CA LYS A 175 20.69 2.30 5.12
C LYS A 175 21.07 1.51 3.87
#